data_977b1ae18d1726583c7d0ff0d65e3c2b
#
_entry.id   977b1ae18d1726583c7d0ff0d65e3c2b
#
_cell.length_a   1.000
_cell.length_b   1.000
_cell.length_c   1.000
_cell.angle_alpha   90.00
_cell.angle_beta   90.00
_cell.angle_gamma   90.00
#
_symmetry.space_group_name_H-M   'P 1'
#
loop_
_entity.id
_entity.type
_entity.pdbx_description
1 polymer ?
#
loop_
_entity_poly.entity_id
_entity_poly.type
_entity_poly.pdbx_seq_one_letter_code
_entity_poly.pdbx_strand_id
1 'polypeptide(L)'
;MEKKTVLFVDDEEKILASLKRGLIDEPYKTLFASSGKKALEILQQNQVHVIVTDMRMPEMGGLELLRAVKEEYPNVIRMVLSGYTQVSTMLTAINQGEIFRFITKPWKLEEEFKPAVREAIKHYEFQNQCNRPSEETEQHKTEHAEKVLEKS
;
A
#
# COMPACT_ATOMS: atom_id res chain seq x y z
N MET A 1 10.58 -14.33 -11.08
CA MET A 1 10.33 -13.17 -10.34
C MET A 1 9.64 -13.42 -9.08
N GLU A 2 10.07 -12.77 -8.04
CA GLU A 2 9.45 -12.94 -6.77
C GLU A 2 8.11 -12.31 -6.73
N LYS A 3 7.17 -12.92 -6.07
CA LYS A 3 5.87 -12.33 -5.90
C LYS A 3 5.96 -11.17 -4.93
N LYS A 4 5.21 -10.15 -5.19
CA LYS A 4 5.10 -9.06 -4.23
C LYS A 4 4.13 -9.48 -3.13
N THR A 5 4.23 -8.84 -1.98
CA THR A 5 3.41 -9.17 -0.82
C THR A 5 2.54 -7.98 -0.43
N VAL A 6 1.26 -8.23 -0.24
CA VAL A 6 0.30 -7.20 0.15
C VAL A 6 -0.27 -7.57 1.51
N LEU A 7 -0.24 -6.62 2.44
CA LEU A 7 -0.77 -6.82 3.79
C LEU A 7 -2.11 -6.11 3.90
N PHE A 8 -3.14 -6.85 4.29
CA PHE A 8 -4.48 -6.28 4.46
C PHE A 8 -4.79 -6.21 5.95
N VAL A 9 -5.27 -5.06 6.42
CA VAL A 9 -5.53 -4.83 7.84
C VAL A 9 -6.96 -4.36 8.03
N ASP A 10 -7.72 -5.09 8.82
CA ASP A 10 -9.11 -4.73 9.10
C ASP A 10 -9.52 -5.44 10.38
N ASP A 11 -10.18 -4.76 11.29
CA ASP A 11 -10.58 -5.39 12.55
C ASP A 11 -11.83 -6.26 12.39
N GLU A 12 -12.49 -6.23 11.23
CA GLU A 12 -13.62 -7.09 11.00
C GLU A 12 -13.13 -8.36 10.33
N GLU A 13 -13.23 -9.46 11.05
CA GLU A 13 -12.73 -10.71 10.51
C GLU A 13 -13.47 -11.18 9.29
N LYS A 14 -14.74 -10.77 9.16
CA LYS A 14 -15.51 -11.17 8.00
C LYS A 14 -14.93 -10.53 6.74
N ILE A 15 -14.44 -9.30 6.85
CA ILE A 15 -13.84 -8.62 5.72
C ILE A 15 -12.55 -9.34 5.34
N LEU A 16 -11.74 -9.68 6.32
CA LEU A 16 -10.47 -10.36 6.02
C LEU A 16 -10.72 -11.73 5.38
N ALA A 17 -11.71 -12.46 5.87
CA ALA A 17 -12.04 -13.76 5.31
C ALA A 17 -12.53 -13.62 3.87
N SER A 18 -13.33 -12.61 3.62
CA SER A 18 -13.85 -12.36 2.29
C SER A 18 -12.71 -12.02 1.33
N LEU A 19 -11.77 -11.20 1.77
CA LEU A 19 -10.64 -10.84 0.94
C LEU A 19 -9.75 -12.05 0.67
N LYS A 20 -9.56 -12.88 1.70
CA LYS A 20 -8.73 -14.05 1.52
C LYS A 20 -9.30 -14.93 0.42
N ARG A 21 -10.60 -15.15 0.42
CA ARG A 21 -11.24 -15.96 -0.61
C ARG A 21 -11.20 -15.27 -1.96
N GLY A 22 -11.50 -14.00 -1.98
CA GLY A 22 -11.62 -13.28 -3.24
C GLY A 22 -10.31 -13.02 -3.94
N LEU A 23 -9.22 -13.00 -3.20
CA LEU A 23 -7.93 -12.68 -3.80
C LEU A 23 -7.04 -13.90 -4.05
N ILE A 24 -7.58 -15.08 -3.86
CA ILE A 24 -6.79 -16.27 -3.96
C ILE A 24 -6.16 -16.46 -5.33
N ASP A 25 -6.78 -15.95 -6.39
CA ASP A 25 -6.24 -16.08 -7.72
C ASP A 25 -5.31 -14.95 -8.13
N GLU A 26 -5.07 -14.01 -7.26
CA GLU A 26 -4.24 -12.88 -7.62
C GLU A 26 -2.75 -13.27 -7.61
N PRO A 27 -1.94 -12.59 -8.40
CA PRO A 27 -0.53 -12.99 -8.57
C PRO A 27 0.40 -12.49 -7.49
N TYR A 28 -0.11 -12.09 -6.34
CA TYR A 28 0.73 -11.63 -5.25
C TYR A 28 0.42 -12.41 -3.99
N LYS A 29 1.34 -12.36 -3.03
CA LYS A 29 1.15 -13.04 -1.78
C LYS A 29 0.32 -12.13 -0.87
N THR A 30 -0.59 -12.71 -0.09
CA THR A 30 -1.42 -11.91 0.80
C THR A 30 -1.13 -12.26 2.24
N LEU A 31 -1.13 -11.23 3.09
CA LEU A 31 -1.01 -11.40 4.52
C LEU A 31 -2.15 -10.61 5.15
N PHE A 32 -2.60 -11.00 6.32
CA PHE A 32 -3.75 -10.37 6.95
C PHE A 32 -3.48 -10.08 8.42
N ALA A 33 -3.93 -8.92 8.89
CA ALA A 33 -3.79 -8.54 10.29
C ALA A 33 -5.11 -7.96 10.75
N SER A 34 -5.50 -8.25 11.98
CA SER A 34 -6.77 -7.77 12.50
C SER A 34 -6.61 -6.50 13.34
N SER A 35 -5.44 -5.94 13.42
CA SER A 35 -5.22 -4.69 14.15
C SER A 35 -3.96 -4.02 13.66
N GLY A 36 -3.82 -2.75 13.99
CA GLY A 36 -2.60 -2.03 13.64
C GLY A 36 -1.39 -2.61 14.31
N LYS A 37 -1.53 -3.06 15.55
CA LYS A 37 -0.41 -3.64 16.26
C LYS A 37 0.06 -4.90 15.58
N LYS A 38 -0.86 -5.76 15.16
CA LYS A 38 -0.48 -6.98 14.48
C LYS A 38 0.14 -6.67 13.14
N ALA A 39 -0.35 -5.64 12.47
CA ALA A 39 0.21 -5.25 11.19
C ALA A 39 1.68 -4.85 11.36
N LEU A 40 1.98 -4.09 12.40
CA LEU A 40 3.35 -3.68 12.62
C LEU A 40 4.26 -4.87 12.94
N GLU A 41 3.73 -5.86 13.65
CA GLU A 41 4.50 -7.05 13.93
C GLU A 41 4.80 -7.82 12.64
N ILE A 42 3.83 -7.89 11.74
CA ILE A 42 4.04 -8.57 10.48
C ILE A 42 5.08 -7.84 9.65
N LEU A 43 5.05 -6.51 9.68
CA LEU A 43 6.02 -5.73 8.92
C LEU A 43 7.45 -5.93 9.42
N GLN A 44 7.60 -6.24 10.70
CA GLN A 44 8.93 -6.47 11.23
C GLN A 44 9.50 -7.82 10.78
N GLN A 45 8.65 -8.75 10.46
CA GLN A 45 9.07 -10.10 10.15
C GLN A 45 8.96 -10.48 8.68
N ASN A 46 8.34 -9.66 7.87
CA ASN A 46 8.11 -9.99 6.47
C ASN A 46 8.37 -8.78 5.60
N GLN A 47 8.82 -9.01 4.39
CA GLN A 47 8.94 -7.92 3.45
C GLN A 47 7.57 -7.69 2.85
N VAL A 48 7.02 -6.52 3.05
CA VAL A 48 5.69 -6.16 2.55
C VAL A 48 5.87 -5.02 1.56
N HIS A 49 5.18 -5.08 0.43
CA HIS A 49 5.34 -4.08 -0.62
C HIS A 49 4.16 -3.10 -0.66
N VAL A 50 3.00 -3.57 -0.28
CA VAL A 50 1.79 -2.73 -0.27
C VAL A 50 1.01 -3.05 0.99
N ILE A 51 0.48 -2.02 1.66
CA ILE A 51 -0.38 -2.24 2.82
C ILE A 51 -1.72 -1.57 2.54
N VAL A 52 -2.80 -2.26 2.82
CA VAL A 52 -4.17 -1.78 2.62
C VAL A 52 -4.87 -1.90 3.96
N THR A 53 -5.22 -0.80 4.59
CA THR A 53 -5.79 -0.84 5.93
C THR A 53 -7.14 -0.16 6.01
N ASP A 54 -8.00 -0.69 6.87
CA ASP A 54 -9.24 -0.02 7.18
C ASP A 54 -8.93 1.28 7.91
N MET A 55 -9.79 2.25 7.81
CA MET A 55 -9.58 3.54 8.44
C MET A 55 -9.89 3.52 9.91
N ARG A 56 -10.96 2.89 10.32
CA ARG A 56 -11.37 2.90 11.71
C ARG A 56 -11.16 1.57 12.38
N MET A 57 -10.25 1.53 13.31
CA MET A 57 -9.96 0.34 14.06
C MET A 57 -9.71 0.74 15.52
N PRO A 58 -10.00 -0.15 16.47
CA PRO A 58 -9.76 0.16 17.88
C PRO A 58 -8.28 0.37 18.13
N GLU A 59 -7.99 1.24 19.06
CA GLU A 59 -6.64 1.49 19.53
C GLU A 59 -5.72 2.19 18.54
N MET A 60 -5.60 1.73 17.33
CA MET A 60 -4.77 2.40 16.34
C MET A 60 -5.55 2.47 15.05
N GLY A 61 -5.91 3.65 14.63
CA GLY A 61 -6.64 3.83 13.38
C GLY A 61 -5.75 3.67 12.17
N GLY A 62 -6.39 3.58 11.01
CA GLY A 62 -5.64 3.33 9.77
C GLY A 62 -4.65 4.41 9.43
N LEU A 63 -5.01 5.69 9.58
CA LEU A 63 -4.06 6.73 9.23
C LEU A 63 -2.89 6.76 10.21
N GLU A 64 -3.16 6.46 11.47
CA GLU A 64 -2.09 6.42 12.45
C GLU A 64 -1.13 5.28 12.11
N LEU A 65 -1.67 4.13 11.73
CA LEU A 65 -0.85 3.00 11.32
C LEU A 65 -0.02 3.39 10.10
N LEU A 66 -0.63 4.04 9.12
CA LEU A 66 0.10 4.37 7.91
C LEU A 66 1.17 5.42 8.13
N ARG A 67 0.99 6.30 9.10
CA ARG A 67 2.04 7.26 9.42
C ARG A 67 3.25 6.53 10.01
N ALA A 68 3.00 5.53 10.86
CA ALA A 68 4.09 4.73 11.41
C ALA A 68 4.80 3.96 10.29
N VAL A 69 4.04 3.43 9.34
CA VAL A 69 4.62 2.71 8.23
C VAL A 69 5.46 3.65 7.37
N LYS A 70 4.99 4.85 7.16
CA LYS A 70 5.74 5.80 6.35
C LYS A 70 7.09 6.11 6.98
N GLU A 71 7.11 6.22 8.30
CA GLU A 71 8.37 6.51 8.98
C GLU A 71 9.35 5.38 8.95
N GLU A 72 8.91 4.17 9.16
CA GLU A 72 9.81 3.05 9.26
C GLU A 72 9.98 2.25 7.98
N TYR A 73 9.00 2.27 7.11
CA TYR A 73 9.05 1.51 5.87
C TYR A 73 8.60 2.40 4.72
N PRO A 74 9.34 3.45 4.42
CA PRO A 74 8.87 4.46 3.47
C PRO A 74 8.61 3.97 2.05
N ASN A 75 9.16 2.82 1.70
CA ASN A 75 8.94 2.31 0.36
C ASN A 75 7.66 1.50 0.21
N VAL A 76 7.01 1.17 1.31
CA VAL A 76 5.75 0.41 1.26
C VAL A 76 4.65 1.33 0.75
N ILE A 77 3.91 0.89 -0.26
CA ILE A 77 2.82 1.69 -0.80
C ILE A 77 1.63 1.59 0.15
N ARG A 78 1.05 2.69 0.53
CA ARG A 78 0.04 2.77 1.58
C ARG A 78 -1.33 3.10 1.00
N MET A 79 -2.31 2.28 1.31
CA MET A 79 -3.69 2.45 0.84
C MET A 79 -4.67 2.32 1.99
N VAL A 80 -5.83 2.91 1.87
CA VAL A 80 -6.86 2.90 2.91
C VAL A 80 -8.20 2.46 2.37
N LEU A 81 -8.96 1.71 3.16
CA LEU A 81 -10.34 1.37 2.89
C LEU A 81 -11.19 2.34 3.71
N SER A 82 -12.07 3.09 3.08
CA SER A 82 -12.76 4.18 3.76
C SER A 82 -14.23 4.24 3.38
N GLY A 83 -15.08 4.66 4.31
CA GLY A 83 -16.46 4.94 3.97
C GLY A 83 -16.60 6.28 3.30
N TYR A 84 -17.78 6.54 2.73
CA TYR A 84 -17.98 7.79 2.02
C TYR A 84 -17.85 9.02 2.89
N THR A 85 -18.15 8.90 4.17
CA THR A 85 -18.12 10.08 5.03
C THR A 85 -16.72 10.58 5.28
N GLN A 86 -15.70 9.83 4.83
CA GLN A 86 -14.33 10.21 5.12
C GLN A 86 -13.55 10.62 3.89
N VAL A 87 -14.23 10.87 2.79
CA VAL A 87 -13.56 11.18 1.55
C VAL A 87 -12.67 12.41 1.62
N SER A 88 -13.14 13.48 2.26
CA SER A 88 -12.31 14.68 2.30
C SER A 88 -11.04 14.45 3.11
N THR A 89 -11.11 13.67 4.18
CA THR A 89 -9.92 13.34 4.95
C THR A 89 -8.95 12.53 4.08
N MET A 90 -9.48 11.63 3.26
CA MET A 90 -8.63 10.81 2.41
C MET A 90 -7.97 11.64 1.34
N LEU A 91 -8.68 12.60 0.76
CA LEU A 91 -8.09 13.45 -0.26
C LEU A 91 -6.96 14.28 0.32
N THR A 92 -7.12 14.76 1.54
CA THR A 92 -6.06 15.50 2.19
C THR A 92 -4.85 14.59 2.41
N ALA A 93 -5.07 13.36 2.83
CA ALA A 93 -3.98 12.44 3.07
C ALA A 93 -3.23 12.11 1.77
N ILE A 94 -3.93 12.00 0.66
CA ILE A 94 -3.28 11.76 -0.61
C ILE A 94 -2.43 12.96 -0.97
N ASN A 95 -2.97 14.16 -0.82
CA ASN A 95 -2.24 15.36 -1.16
C ASN A 95 -1.02 15.57 -0.30
N GLN A 96 -1.03 15.06 0.91
CA GLN A 96 0.11 15.19 1.80
C GLN A 96 1.08 14.02 1.67
N GLY A 97 0.84 13.12 0.74
CA GLY A 97 1.74 11.99 0.54
C GLY A 97 1.62 10.90 1.58
N GLU A 98 0.56 10.91 2.38
CA GLU A 98 0.40 9.90 3.40
C GLU A 98 -0.17 8.61 2.87
N ILE A 99 -0.98 8.67 1.83
CA ILE A 99 -1.50 7.45 1.21
C ILE A 99 -1.42 7.58 -0.30
N PHE A 100 -1.34 6.45 -0.97
CA PHE A 100 -1.29 6.41 -2.42
C PHE A 100 -2.69 6.52 -3.00
N ARG A 101 -3.63 5.82 -2.40
CA ARG A 101 -5.00 5.78 -2.92
C ARG A 101 -5.92 5.24 -1.85
N PHE A 102 -7.21 5.54 -1.91
CA PHE A 102 -8.17 4.92 -1.03
C PHE A 102 -9.21 4.18 -1.86
N ILE A 103 -9.87 3.20 -1.24
CA ILE A 103 -10.92 2.45 -1.87
C ILE A 103 -12.15 2.62 -0.98
N THR A 104 -13.28 3.04 -1.56
CA THR A 104 -14.47 3.29 -0.75
C THR A 104 -15.23 2.00 -0.48
N LYS A 105 -15.82 1.91 0.71
CA LYS A 105 -16.66 0.79 1.07
C LYS A 105 -18.11 1.17 0.75
N PRO A 106 -18.89 0.28 0.19
CA PRO A 106 -18.51 -1.04 -0.27
C PRO A 106 -17.81 -0.95 -1.62
N TRP A 107 -17.01 -1.92 -1.94
CA TRP A 107 -16.28 -1.90 -3.18
C TRP A 107 -16.71 -3.05 -4.08
N LYS A 108 -16.38 -2.95 -5.36
CA LYS A 108 -16.58 -4.04 -6.30
C LYS A 108 -15.24 -4.72 -6.44
N LEU A 109 -15.18 -6.00 -6.09
CA LEU A 109 -13.90 -6.70 -6.02
C LEU A 109 -13.17 -6.70 -7.36
N GLU A 110 -13.85 -7.11 -8.42
CA GLU A 110 -13.19 -7.24 -9.71
C GLU A 110 -12.93 -5.91 -10.40
N GLU A 111 -13.81 -4.96 -10.22
CA GLU A 111 -13.73 -3.71 -10.96
C GLU A 111 -13.02 -2.59 -10.24
N GLU A 112 -12.97 -2.66 -8.92
CA GLU A 112 -12.38 -1.58 -8.14
C GLU A 112 -11.24 -2.02 -7.26
N PHE A 113 -11.43 -3.07 -6.47
CA PHE A 113 -10.46 -3.46 -5.48
C PHE A 113 -9.22 -4.08 -6.11
N LYS A 114 -9.40 -5.11 -6.92
CA LYS A 114 -8.27 -5.79 -7.52
C LYS A 114 -7.45 -4.85 -8.41
N PRO A 115 -8.08 -4.03 -9.26
CA PRO A 115 -7.28 -3.13 -10.07
C PRO A 115 -6.49 -2.13 -9.26
N ALA A 116 -7.07 -1.63 -8.14
CA ALA A 116 -6.38 -0.66 -7.31
C ALA A 116 -5.14 -1.27 -6.66
N VAL A 117 -5.24 -2.51 -6.18
CA VAL A 117 -4.11 -3.16 -5.56
C VAL A 117 -3.04 -3.47 -6.61
N ARG A 118 -3.45 -3.90 -7.79
CA ARG A 118 -2.49 -4.17 -8.86
C ARG A 118 -1.75 -2.89 -9.25
N GLU A 119 -2.46 -1.77 -9.25
CA GLU A 119 -1.84 -0.51 -9.58
C GLU A 119 -0.84 -0.11 -8.52
N ALA A 120 -1.13 -0.37 -7.25
CA ALA A 120 -0.20 -0.08 -6.17
C ALA A 120 1.07 -0.91 -6.31
N ILE A 121 0.95 -2.16 -6.72
CA ILE A 121 2.11 -3.01 -6.93
C ILE A 121 2.97 -2.46 -8.07
N LYS A 122 2.33 -2.00 -9.14
CA LYS A 122 3.07 -1.43 -10.25
C LYS A 122 3.76 -0.15 -9.81
N HIS A 123 3.12 0.62 -8.95
CA HIS A 123 3.71 1.85 -8.46
C HIS A 123 4.95 1.52 -7.61
N TYR A 124 4.86 0.48 -6.80
CA TYR A 124 6.00 0.06 -6.00
C TYR A 124 7.15 -0.34 -6.93
N GLU A 125 6.86 -1.10 -7.96
CA GLU A 125 7.89 -1.56 -8.86
C GLU A 125 8.53 -0.39 -9.60
N PHE A 126 7.72 0.57 -10.00
CA PHE A 126 8.24 1.72 -10.72
C PHE A 126 9.14 2.56 -9.80
N GLN A 127 8.71 2.80 -8.57
CA GLN A 127 9.52 3.57 -7.66
C GLN A 127 10.83 2.89 -7.34
N ASN A 128 10.81 1.60 -7.16
CA ASN A 128 12.03 0.92 -6.84
C ASN A 128 12.97 0.85 -8.02
N GLN A 129 12.45 0.82 -9.23
CA GLN A 129 13.30 0.84 -10.37
C GLN A 129 13.98 2.19 -10.44
N CYS A 130 13.26 3.25 -10.18
CA CYS A 130 13.83 4.58 -10.25
C CYS A 130 14.85 4.84 -9.16
N ASN A 131 14.66 4.27 -7.99
CA ASN A 131 15.56 4.52 -6.89
C ASN A 131 16.69 3.53 -6.80
N ARG A 132 16.69 2.50 -7.60
CA ARG A 132 17.69 1.49 -7.46
C ARG A 132 19.02 1.93 -8.01
N PRO A 133 20.05 1.70 -7.32
CA PRO A 133 21.35 2.08 -7.83
C PRO A 133 21.61 1.08 -8.90
N SER A 134 21.70 1.45 -10.09
CA SER A 134 21.84 0.51 -11.07
C SER A 134 23.05 0.69 -11.79
N GLU A 135 23.65 -0.31 -12.12
CA GLU A 135 24.83 -0.27 -12.77
C GLU A 135 24.58 0.18 -14.12
N GLU A 136 23.57 -0.15 -14.66
CA GLU A 136 23.41 0.19 -16.00
C GLU A 136 23.05 1.61 -16.15
N THR A 137 22.74 2.26 -15.14
CA THR A 137 22.36 3.58 -15.33
C THR A 137 23.20 4.49 -14.66
N GLU A 138 24.32 4.13 -14.39
CA GLU A 138 25.11 5.03 -13.76
C GLU A 138 25.11 6.21 -14.49
N GLN A 139 25.34 6.18 -15.67
CA GLN A 139 25.38 7.33 -16.37
C GLN A 139 24.08 7.95 -16.44
N HIS A 140 23.07 7.27 -16.41
CA HIS A 140 21.96 7.97 -16.58
C HIS A 140 21.36 8.44 -15.41
N LYS A 141 21.79 8.11 -14.38
CA LYS A 141 21.25 8.60 -13.31
C LYS A 141 21.56 9.93 -13.25
N THR A 142 22.56 10.30 -13.87
CA THR A 142 22.80 11.58 -13.71
C THR A 142 21.98 12.30 -14.58
N GLU A 143 21.75 11.93 -15.64
CA GLU A 143 20.97 12.72 -16.40
C GLU A 143 19.65 12.53 -16.02
N HIS A 144 19.35 11.70 -15.34
CA HIS A 144 18.06 11.48 -15.03
C HIS A 144 17.82 12.01 -13.85
N ALA A 145 18.74 11.99 -13.25
CA ALA A 145 18.51 12.40 -12.07
C ALA A 145 18.34 13.69 -12.34
N GLU A 146 18.95 14.07 -13.21
CA GLU A 146 18.75 15.22 -13.49
C GLU A 146 17.62 15.28 -14.24
N LYS A 147 17.33 14.56 -14.85
CA LYS A 147 16.24 14.65 -15.48
C LYS A 147 15.24 14.18 -14.74
N VAL A 148 15.44 13.50 -14.06
CA VAL A 148 14.45 13.05 -13.39
C VAL A 148 14.36 13.75 -12.35
N LEU A 149 15.24 14.20 -12.32
CA LEU A 149 15.17 14.82 -11.64
C LEU A 149 14.84 15.74 -11.98
N GLU A 150 15.09 15.82 -12.81
CA GLU A 150 14.61 16.45 -13.29
C GLU A 150 13.53 16.06 -13.33
N LYS A 151 13.40 15.54 -13.48
CA LYS A 151 12.39 15.21 -13.51
C LYS A 151 11.95 14.76 -12.59
N SER A 152 12.30 14.65 -12.23
CA SER A 152 11.91 14.30 -11.39
C SER A 152 11.90 14.63 -10.83
#